data_b7c18a4bef133a9175f7c7064c837a1a
#
_entry.id   b7c18a4bef133a9175f7c7064c837a1a
#
_cell.length_a   1.000
_cell.length_b   1.000
_cell.length_c   1.000
_cell.angle_alpha   90.00
_cell.angle_beta   90.00
_cell.angle_gamma   90.00
#
_symmetry.space_group_name_H-M   'P 1'
#
loop_
_entity.id
_entity.type
_entity.pdbx_description
1 polymer ?
#
loop_
_entity_poly.entity_id
_entity_poly.type
_entity_poly.pdbx_seq_one_letter_code
_entity_poly.pdbx_strand_id
1 'polypeptide(L)'
;MVDIANNEEIPENILAALADENVVKRAFNCNFERICLSKYLRENNPQYFQSYSISEDTVGDYLSPENWHCSMIHARTLGLPSSLAEVGKVLGIEQQKMTEGKALIKFFCTPYDTIDGVPQFHNPKDYPEKWEIFKAYNKRDVEAELEIDRKLSRFPVPDFIWQEFYLDQKINDRGILVDMQLADKAINLDAEAKSKLTAEMQRLTGVENPNSVYQLLDWLEKQGYKSDSLGKAQVQELIKTAKEPVKSVLEMRLQLSKSSVKKYQAMKNTACSDNRARGMFSFYGASRTGRFCIAEGTLVLIKDETGNIYEKPIESVLLTDLVFDGEIWVQHEGVVFSGEKTVIEWDGIIATPEHQVFINEHTKISLSEAKEMKIPLWKGKNI
;
A
#
# COMPACT_ATOMS: atom_id res chain seq x y z
N MET A 1 -29.38 -1.91 -11.27
CA MET A 1 -28.69 -3.00 -10.52
C MET A 1 -29.20 -4.31 -11.07
N VAL A 2 -28.33 -5.30 -11.22
CA VAL A 2 -28.69 -6.63 -11.70
C VAL A 2 -28.33 -7.63 -10.60
N ASP A 3 -29.27 -8.51 -10.21
CA ASP A 3 -29.08 -9.50 -9.16
C ASP A 3 -28.79 -10.90 -9.77
N ILE A 4 -27.52 -11.09 -10.12
CA ILE A 4 -27.06 -12.35 -10.75
C ILE A 4 -27.28 -13.55 -9.83
N ALA A 5 -27.21 -13.37 -8.50
CA ALA A 5 -27.45 -14.46 -7.54
C ALA A 5 -28.90 -14.98 -7.59
N ASN A 6 -29.84 -14.16 -8.03
CA ASN A 6 -31.22 -14.51 -8.28
C ASN A 6 -31.52 -14.78 -9.76
N ASN A 7 -30.48 -15.00 -10.57
CA ASN A 7 -30.55 -15.32 -12.00
C ASN A 7 -31.12 -14.16 -12.87
N GLU A 8 -30.95 -12.91 -12.43
CA GLU A 8 -31.21 -11.79 -13.34
C GLU A 8 -30.12 -11.73 -14.41
N GLU A 9 -30.53 -11.53 -15.65
CA GLU A 9 -29.59 -11.39 -16.78
C GLU A 9 -29.11 -9.95 -16.93
N ILE A 10 -27.81 -9.78 -17.23
CA ILE A 10 -27.30 -8.47 -17.55
C ILE A 10 -27.79 -8.09 -18.94
N PRO A 11 -28.43 -6.93 -19.14
CA PRO A 11 -28.86 -6.47 -20.45
C PRO A 11 -27.71 -6.43 -21.47
N GLU A 12 -27.98 -6.89 -22.69
CA GLU A 12 -26.97 -7.04 -23.75
C GLU A 12 -26.25 -5.72 -24.07
N ASN A 13 -26.96 -4.60 -24.06
CA ASN A 13 -26.38 -3.27 -24.27
C ASN A 13 -25.40 -2.87 -23.15
N ILE A 14 -25.59 -3.37 -21.93
CA ILE A 14 -24.63 -3.16 -20.82
C ILE A 14 -23.41 -4.03 -21.02
N LEU A 15 -23.58 -5.29 -21.41
CA LEU A 15 -22.46 -6.19 -21.74
C LEU A 15 -21.60 -5.62 -22.87
N ALA A 16 -22.25 -5.14 -23.94
CA ALA A 16 -21.56 -4.48 -25.03
C ALA A 16 -20.79 -3.22 -24.58
N ALA A 17 -21.42 -2.38 -23.77
CA ALA A 17 -20.77 -1.17 -23.23
C ALA A 17 -19.59 -1.47 -22.31
N LEU A 18 -19.61 -2.57 -21.56
CA LEU A 18 -18.48 -2.98 -20.72
C LEU A 18 -17.27 -3.42 -21.56
N ALA A 19 -17.54 -4.04 -22.72
CA ALA A 19 -16.52 -4.49 -23.65
C ALA A 19 -15.98 -3.37 -24.56
N ASP A 20 -16.77 -2.34 -24.83
CA ASP A 20 -16.41 -1.26 -25.74
C ASP A 20 -15.33 -0.35 -25.13
N GLU A 21 -14.15 -0.30 -25.76
CA GLU A 21 -13.03 0.55 -25.35
C GLU A 21 -13.31 2.06 -25.51
N ASN A 22 -14.32 2.46 -26.33
CA ASN A 22 -14.71 3.85 -26.50
C ASN A 22 -15.68 4.34 -25.40
N VAL A 23 -16.23 3.42 -24.61
CA VAL A 23 -17.12 3.75 -23.51
C VAL A 23 -16.30 3.97 -22.24
N VAL A 24 -16.41 5.17 -21.65
CA VAL A 24 -15.78 5.48 -20.35
C VAL A 24 -16.56 4.79 -19.23
N LYS A 25 -15.89 3.91 -18.51
CA LYS A 25 -16.40 3.24 -17.31
C LYS A 25 -15.92 4.02 -16.07
N ARG A 26 -16.80 4.19 -15.09
CA ARG A 26 -16.46 4.90 -13.84
C ARG A 26 -16.81 4.06 -12.63
N ALA A 27 -15.90 4.02 -11.66
CA ALA A 27 -16.14 3.42 -10.37
C ALA A 27 -15.18 4.00 -9.31
N PHE A 28 -15.59 3.94 -8.04
CA PHE A 28 -14.71 4.30 -6.93
C PHE A 28 -13.81 3.10 -6.59
N ASN A 29 -12.52 3.19 -6.90
CA ASN A 29 -11.55 2.08 -6.93
C ASN A 29 -11.81 1.12 -8.09
N CYS A 30 -11.95 1.67 -9.29
CA CYS A 30 -12.39 0.97 -10.50
C CYS A 30 -11.57 -0.28 -10.87
N ASN A 31 -10.37 -0.44 -10.30
CA ASN A 31 -9.58 -1.65 -10.49
C ASN A 31 -10.31 -2.90 -9.97
N PHE A 32 -11.05 -2.76 -8.87
CA PHE A 32 -11.85 -3.86 -8.32
C PHE A 32 -12.95 -4.28 -9.30
N GLU A 33 -13.74 -3.32 -9.78
CA GLU A 33 -14.81 -3.58 -10.76
C GLU A 33 -14.25 -4.15 -12.06
N ARG A 34 -13.18 -3.58 -12.58
CA ARG A 34 -12.54 -4.03 -13.82
C ARG A 34 -12.09 -5.49 -13.72
N ILE A 35 -11.43 -5.89 -12.64
CA ILE A 35 -10.95 -7.27 -12.44
C ILE A 35 -12.12 -8.24 -12.26
N CYS A 36 -13.11 -7.89 -11.44
CA CYS A 36 -14.29 -8.74 -11.21
C CYS A 36 -15.11 -8.92 -12.48
N LEU A 37 -15.36 -7.84 -13.22
CA LEU A 37 -16.10 -7.90 -14.48
C LEU A 37 -15.32 -8.63 -15.58
N SER A 38 -14.00 -8.51 -15.62
CA SER A 38 -13.15 -9.28 -16.53
C SER A 38 -13.33 -10.78 -16.32
N LYS A 39 -13.28 -11.23 -15.06
CA LYS A 39 -13.52 -12.64 -14.71
C LYS A 39 -14.93 -13.07 -15.12
N TYR A 40 -15.93 -12.28 -14.73
CA TYR A 40 -17.33 -12.59 -15.04
C TYR A 40 -17.56 -12.71 -16.55
N LEU A 41 -17.08 -11.77 -17.38
CA LEU A 41 -17.25 -11.81 -18.80
C LEU A 41 -16.54 -13.02 -19.42
N ARG A 42 -15.31 -13.32 -19.04
CA ARG A 42 -14.60 -14.50 -19.54
C ARG A 42 -15.36 -15.81 -19.30
N GLU A 43 -15.94 -15.96 -18.12
CA GLU A 43 -16.57 -17.21 -17.69
C GLU A 43 -18.02 -17.35 -18.19
N ASN A 44 -18.77 -16.25 -18.29
CA ASN A 44 -20.21 -16.28 -18.57
C ASN A 44 -20.60 -15.65 -19.91
N ASN A 45 -19.81 -14.72 -20.42
CA ASN A 45 -20.12 -13.96 -21.64
C ASN A 45 -18.85 -13.74 -22.50
N PRO A 46 -18.13 -14.82 -22.90
CA PRO A 46 -16.83 -14.71 -23.55
C PRO A 46 -16.85 -13.92 -24.86
N GLN A 47 -18.00 -13.81 -25.54
CA GLN A 47 -18.17 -13.01 -26.75
C GLN A 47 -18.02 -11.49 -26.51
N TYR A 48 -18.16 -11.03 -25.25
CA TYR A 48 -17.96 -9.65 -24.83
C TYR A 48 -16.62 -9.44 -24.11
N PHE A 49 -15.78 -10.47 -23.99
CA PHE A 49 -14.47 -10.34 -23.38
C PHE A 49 -13.39 -10.20 -24.43
N GLN A 50 -12.69 -9.08 -24.40
CA GLN A 50 -11.51 -8.86 -25.21
C GLN A 50 -10.31 -8.60 -24.30
N SER A 51 -9.33 -9.49 -24.37
CA SER A 51 -8.06 -9.31 -23.66
C SER A 51 -7.20 -8.24 -24.35
N TYR A 52 -6.38 -7.56 -23.56
CA TYR A 52 -5.44 -6.58 -24.08
C TYR A 52 -3.98 -7.04 -23.87
N SER A 53 -3.06 -6.49 -24.66
CA SER A 53 -1.63 -6.77 -24.50
C SER A 53 -1.04 -5.95 -23.35
N ILE A 54 -0.48 -6.63 -22.35
CA ILE A 54 0.22 -5.99 -21.22
C ILE A 54 1.67 -5.66 -21.62
N SER A 55 2.29 -6.51 -22.45
CA SER A 55 3.62 -6.35 -23.04
C SER A 55 3.66 -7.09 -24.38
N GLU A 56 4.78 -6.98 -25.13
CA GLU A 56 4.95 -7.66 -26.41
C GLU A 56 4.67 -9.18 -26.32
N ASP A 57 5.01 -9.80 -25.18
CA ASP A 57 4.90 -11.25 -24.98
C ASP A 57 3.79 -11.68 -24.02
N THR A 58 3.00 -10.74 -23.48
CA THR A 58 2.02 -11.04 -22.41
C THR A 58 0.66 -10.45 -22.71
N VAL A 59 -0.32 -11.32 -22.91
CA VAL A 59 -1.73 -10.95 -23.01
C VAL A 59 -2.35 -11.00 -21.62
N GLY A 60 -3.07 -9.95 -21.22
CA GLY A 60 -3.72 -9.86 -19.92
C GLY A 60 -5.05 -10.61 -19.87
N ASP A 61 -5.35 -11.15 -18.72
CA ASP A 61 -6.64 -11.80 -18.43
C ASP A 61 -7.73 -10.80 -18.05
N TYR A 62 -7.52 -9.52 -18.28
CA TYR A 62 -8.39 -8.42 -17.84
C TYR A 62 -8.82 -7.53 -18.99
N LEU A 63 -9.93 -6.84 -18.84
CA LEU A 63 -10.33 -5.74 -19.72
C LEU A 63 -9.25 -4.66 -19.71
N SER A 64 -9.04 -4.00 -20.86
CA SER A 64 -8.10 -2.87 -20.96
C SER A 64 -8.36 -1.85 -19.83
N PRO A 65 -7.31 -1.36 -19.13
CA PRO A 65 -7.49 -0.29 -18.14
C PRO A 65 -7.83 1.05 -18.77
N GLU A 66 -7.59 1.22 -20.07
CA GLU A 66 -7.92 2.44 -20.79
C GLU A 66 -9.43 2.69 -20.74
N ASN A 67 -9.82 3.96 -20.60
CA ASN A 67 -11.21 4.37 -20.39
C ASN A 67 -11.90 3.85 -19.10
N TRP A 68 -11.12 3.39 -18.13
CA TRP A 68 -11.58 3.22 -16.76
C TRP A 68 -11.16 4.43 -15.92
N HIS A 69 -12.11 5.31 -15.61
CA HIS A 69 -11.88 6.49 -14.78
C HIS A 69 -12.23 6.19 -13.32
N CYS A 70 -11.27 6.34 -12.45
CA CYS A 70 -11.40 6.03 -11.04
C CYS A 70 -11.74 7.28 -10.22
N SER A 71 -12.94 7.34 -9.65
CA SER A 71 -13.35 8.47 -8.80
C SER A 71 -12.49 8.61 -7.55
N MET A 72 -11.89 7.51 -7.05
CA MET A 72 -10.90 7.55 -5.98
C MET A 72 -9.60 8.25 -6.42
N ILE A 73 -9.11 7.97 -7.63
CA ILE A 73 -7.93 8.64 -8.18
C ILE A 73 -8.23 10.12 -8.42
N HIS A 74 -9.39 10.45 -8.97
CA HIS A 74 -9.83 11.84 -9.10
C HIS A 74 -9.82 12.57 -7.74
N ALA A 75 -10.39 11.96 -6.70
CA ALA A 75 -10.36 12.52 -5.36
C ALA A 75 -8.93 12.71 -4.82
N ARG A 76 -8.05 11.71 -5.02
CA ARG A 76 -6.64 11.78 -4.60
C ARG A 76 -5.85 12.88 -5.30
N THR A 77 -6.08 13.12 -6.59
CA THR A 77 -5.42 14.21 -7.33
C THR A 77 -5.79 15.59 -6.80
N LEU A 78 -6.93 15.70 -6.14
CA LEU A 78 -7.40 16.92 -5.47
C LEU A 78 -7.04 16.97 -3.97
N GLY A 79 -6.22 16.03 -3.48
CA GLY A 79 -5.81 15.96 -2.07
C GLY A 79 -6.90 15.48 -1.11
N LEU A 80 -7.98 14.88 -1.63
CA LEU A 80 -9.06 14.33 -0.81
C LEU A 80 -8.71 12.94 -0.26
N PRO A 81 -9.42 12.46 0.77
CA PRO A 81 -9.22 11.12 1.32
C PRO A 81 -9.40 9.99 0.29
N SER A 82 -8.90 8.79 0.63
CA SER A 82 -8.93 7.62 -0.25
C SER A 82 -10.14 6.70 -0.08
N SER A 83 -11.04 6.99 0.85
CA SER A 83 -12.25 6.18 1.06
C SER A 83 -13.51 6.92 0.63
N LEU A 84 -14.45 6.20 0.00
CA LEU A 84 -15.74 6.75 -0.45
C LEU A 84 -16.46 7.52 0.67
N ALA A 85 -16.51 6.94 1.88
CA ALA A 85 -17.18 7.54 3.03
C ALA A 85 -16.50 8.84 3.50
N GLU A 86 -15.17 8.90 3.51
CA GLU A 86 -14.44 10.10 3.93
C GLU A 86 -14.51 11.20 2.88
N VAL A 87 -14.41 10.86 1.59
CA VAL A 87 -14.62 11.82 0.49
C VAL A 87 -16.04 12.40 0.57
N GLY A 88 -17.05 11.54 0.74
CA GLY A 88 -18.44 11.98 0.90
C GLY A 88 -18.62 12.93 2.07
N LYS A 89 -17.98 12.65 3.22
CA LYS A 89 -18.02 13.53 4.40
C LYS A 89 -17.38 14.89 4.13
N VAL A 90 -16.20 14.92 3.48
CA VAL A 90 -15.50 16.18 3.15
C VAL A 90 -16.30 17.01 2.17
N LEU A 91 -16.96 16.38 1.19
CA LEU A 91 -17.76 17.05 0.18
C LEU A 91 -19.19 17.39 0.64
N GLY A 92 -19.56 17.05 1.88
CA GLY A 92 -20.91 17.32 2.41
C GLY A 92 -22.00 16.57 1.64
N ILE A 93 -21.76 15.30 1.33
CA ILE A 93 -22.76 14.43 0.68
C ILE A 93 -23.69 13.89 1.75
N GLU A 94 -25.01 14.10 1.57
CA GLU A 94 -26.03 13.69 2.55
C GLU A 94 -26.17 12.18 2.65
N GLN A 95 -25.89 11.46 1.58
CA GLN A 95 -25.97 10.01 1.51
C GLN A 95 -24.74 9.36 2.17
N GLN A 96 -24.80 9.19 3.49
CA GLN A 96 -23.73 8.56 4.22
C GLN A 96 -23.75 7.03 4.07
N LYS A 97 -22.55 6.44 4.12
CA LYS A 97 -22.34 4.98 4.04
C LYS A 97 -23.10 4.25 5.14
N MET A 98 -23.82 3.19 4.79
CA MET A 98 -24.49 2.31 5.75
C MET A 98 -23.45 1.56 6.60
N THR A 99 -23.61 1.57 7.92
CA THR A 99 -22.69 0.93 8.88
C THR A 99 -22.67 -0.59 8.75
N GLU A 100 -23.79 -1.18 8.35
CA GLU A 100 -23.99 -2.62 8.18
C GLU A 100 -23.22 -3.21 7.00
N GLY A 101 -22.84 -2.39 6.03
CA GLY A 101 -22.19 -2.84 4.79
C GLY A 101 -20.92 -3.65 5.01
N LYS A 102 -20.05 -3.25 5.93
CA LYS A 102 -18.81 -4.00 6.23
C LYS A 102 -19.08 -5.40 6.77
N ALA A 103 -20.10 -5.55 7.61
CA ALA A 103 -20.49 -6.85 8.15
C ALA A 103 -21.06 -7.76 7.06
N LEU A 104 -21.85 -7.19 6.14
CA LEU A 104 -22.43 -7.92 5.02
C LEU A 104 -21.41 -8.31 3.95
N ILE A 105 -20.43 -7.44 3.64
CA ILE A 105 -19.30 -7.80 2.80
C ILE A 105 -18.56 -9.00 3.40
N LYS A 106 -18.23 -8.94 4.70
CA LYS A 106 -17.57 -10.07 5.37
C LYS A 106 -18.42 -11.33 5.32
N PHE A 107 -19.74 -11.20 5.53
CA PHE A 107 -20.67 -12.33 5.55
C PHE A 107 -20.76 -13.04 4.20
N PHE A 108 -20.97 -12.30 3.10
CA PHE A 108 -21.20 -12.89 1.77
C PHE A 108 -19.92 -13.09 0.96
N CYS A 109 -18.88 -12.27 1.15
CA CYS A 109 -17.69 -12.24 0.29
C CYS A 109 -16.45 -12.86 0.95
N THR A 110 -16.52 -13.29 2.22
CA THR A 110 -15.43 -14.02 2.86
C THR A 110 -15.86 -15.47 3.09
N PRO A 111 -15.04 -16.46 2.72
CA PRO A 111 -15.39 -17.85 2.99
C PRO A 111 -15.51 -18.09 4.51
N TYR A 112 -16.57 -18.78 4.91
CA TYR A 112 -16.76 -19.17 6.31
C TYR A 112 -16.10 -20.50 6.64
N ASP A 113 -15.81 -21.32 5.61
CA ASP A 113 -15.14 -22.61 5.72
C ASP A 113 -14.39 -22.95 4.43
N THR A 114 -13.57 -24.00 4.46
CA THR A 114 -12.90 -24.57 3.30
C THR A 114 -13.02 -26.09 3.35
N ILE A 115 -13.80 -26.67 2.45
CA ILE A 115 -14.04 -28.11 2.36
C ILE A 115 -13.28 -28.65 1.16
N ASP A 116 -12.38 -29.61 1.37
CA ASP A 116 -11.54 -30.21 0.32
C ASP A 116 -10.77 -29.19 -0.53
N GLY A 117 -10.32 -28.10 0.09
CA GLY A 117 -9.62 -26.99 -0.58
C GLY A 117 -10.55 -26.02 -1.32
N VAL A 118 -11.86 -26.20 -1.28
CA VAL A 118 -12.84 -25.33 -1.92
C VAL A 118 -13.45 -24.37 -0.90
N PRO A 119 -13.26 -23.03 -1.06
CA PRO A 119 -13.85 -22.04 -0.17
C PRO A 119 -15.39 -22.10 -0.19
N GLN A 120 -16.01 -22.05 0.98
CA GLN A 120 -17.46 -22.06 1.16
C GLN A 120 -17.96 -20.67 1.53
N PHE A 121 -18.97 -20.19 0.79
CA PHE A 121 -19.58 -18.88 0.99
C PHE A 121 -21.06 -19.02 1.35
N HIS A 122 -21.58 -18.05 2.10
CA HIS A 122 -23.02 -17.98 2.37
C HIS A 122 -23.80 -17.72 1.08
N ASN A 123 -24.73 -18.58 0.74
CA ASN A 123 -25.59 -18.41 -0.43
C ASN A 123 -26.64 -17.32 -0.15
N PRO A 124 -26.77 -16.30 -1.01
CA PRO A 124 -27.79 -15.26 -0.86
C PRO A 124 -29.23 -15.79 -0.69
N LYS A 125 -29.56 -16.89 -1.35
CA LYS A 125 -30.90 -17.51 -1.28
C LYS A 125 -31.26 -18.04 0.11
N ASP A 126 -30.26 -18.39 0.91
CA ASP A 126 -30.46 -18.90 2.28
C ASP A 126 -30.62 -17.75 3.29
N TYR A 127 -30.28 -16.52 2.89
CA TYR A 127 -30.30 -15.32 3.74
C TYR A 127 -30.97 -14.12 3.03
N PRO A 128 -32.20 -14.22 2.57
CA PRO A 128 -32.84 -13.22 1.70
C PRO A 128 -32.91 -11.83 2.33
N GLU A 129 -33.21 -11.72 3.62
CA GLU A 129 -33.26 -10.42 4.31
C GLU A 129 -31.91 -9.70 4.32
N LYS A 130 -30.82 -10.43 4.63
CA LYS A 130 -29.47 -9.88 4.59
C LYS A 130 -29.07 -9.50 3.17
N TRP A 131 -29.50 -10.28 2.18
CA TRP A 131 -29.21 -10.01 0.78
C TRP A 131 -29.90 -8.73 0.30
N GLU A 132 -31.16 -8.49 0.68
CA GLU A 132 -31.85 -7.22 0.36
C GLU A 132 -31.12 -6.01 0.97
N ILE A 133 -30.68 -6.12 2.22
CA ILE A 133 -29.89 -5.05 2.86
C ILE A 133 -28.56 -4.84 2.12
N PHE A 134 -27.92 -5.93 1.69
CA PHE A 134 -26.64 -5.86 0.94
C PHE A 134 -26.83 -5.23 -0.44
N LYS A 135 -27.93 -5.51 -1.14
CA LYS A 135 -28.29 -4.84 -2.40
C LYS A 135 -28.57 -3.34 -2.20
N ALA A 136 -29.29 -2.99 -1.14
CA ALA A 136 -29.54 -1.59 -0.79
C ALA A 136 -28.23 -0.85 -0.47
N TYR A 137 -27.30 -1.52 0.23
CA TYR A 137 -25.95 -1.01 0.50
C TYR A 137 -25.18 -0.74 -0.80
N ASN A 138 -25.12 -1.71 -1.71
CA ASN A 138 -24.44 -1.55 -3.01
C ASN A 138 -25.03 -0.40 -3.83
N LYS A 139 -26.36 -0.29 -3.89
CA LYS A 139 -27.03 0.81 -4.59
C LYS A 139 -26.65 2.15 -3.99
N ARG A 140 -26.59 2.26 -2.67
CA ARG A 140 -26.21 3.48 -1.95
C ARG A 140 -24.77 3.89 -2.22
N ASP A 141 -23.84 2.93 -2.27
CA ASP A 141 -22.44 3.22 -2.57
C ASP A 141 -22.31 3.81 -3.99
N VAL A 142 -23.03 3.28 -4.98
CA VAL A 142 -23.06 3.82 -6.36
C VAL A 142 -23.69 5.21 -6.42
N GLU A 143 -24.79 5.44 -5.70
CA GLU A 143 -25.45 6.76 -5.64
C GLU A 143 -24.52 7.82 -5.02
N ALA A 144 -23.80 7.45 -3.96
CA ALA A 144 -22.81 8.33 -3.33
C ALA A 144 -21.63 8.63 -4.28
N GLU A 145 -21.15 7.63 -5.01
CA GLU A 145 -20.10 7.81 -6.00
C GLU A 145 -20.52 8.76 -7.13
N LEU A 146 -21.71 8.59 -7.69
CA LEU A 146 -22.24 9.46 -8.72
C LEU A 146 -22.32 10.93 -8.27
N GLU A 147 -22.66 11.16 -7.00
CA GLU A 147 -22.69 12.50 -6.45
C GLU A 147 -21.28 13.07 -6.25
N ILE A 148 -20.34 12.25 -5.79
CA ILE A 148 -18.91 12.61 -5.73
C ILE A 148 -18.39 12.99 -7.11
N ASP A 149 -18.55 12.11 -8.10
CA ASP A 149 -18.07 12.35 -9.47
C ASP A 149 -18.64 13.66 -10.05
N ARG A 150 -19.94 13.94 -9.81
CA ARG A 150 -20.57 15.20 -10.23
C ARG A 150 -19.94 16.43 -9.59
N LYS A 151 -19.56 16.35 -8.29
CA LYS A 151 -18.89 17.46 -7.60
C LYS A 151 -17.45 17.63 -8.09
N LEU A 152 -16.73 16.53 -8.28
CA LEU A 152 -15.34 16.54 -8.74
C LEU A 152 -15.20 16.93 -10.21
N SER A 153 -16.20 16.69 -11.05
CA SER A 153 -16.16 17.00 -12.50
C SER A 153 -15.88 18.48 -12.81
N ARG A 154 -16.01 19.37 -11.84
CA ARG A 154 -15.63 20.79 -11.95
C ARG A 154 -14.10 20.99 -12.02
N PHE A 155 -13.34 20.00 -11.59
CA PHE A 155 -11.88 20.00 -11.53
C PHE A 155 -11.36 18.74 -12.25
N PRO A 156 -11.39 18.71 -13.59
CA PRO A 156 -11.06 17.50 -14.36
C PRO A 156 -9.62 17.07 -14.09
N VAL A 157 -9.42 15.76 -14.04
CA VAL A 157 -8.09 15.17 -13.95
C VAL A 157 -7.38 15.39 -15.29
N PRO A 158 -6.16 15.92 -15.33
CA PRO A 158 -5.38 16.07 -16.55
C PRO A 158 -5.13 14.72 -17.25
N ASP A 159 -5.14 14.71 -18.60
CA ASP A 159 -5.01 13.48 -19.38
C ASP A 159 -3.73 12.70 -19.06
N PHE A 160 -2.62 13.37 -18.81
CA PHE A 160 -1.37 12.69 -18.45
C PHE A 160 -1.47 11.86 -17.17
N ILE A 161 -2.27 12.30 -16.18
CA ILE A 161 -2.53 11.55 -14.95
C ILE A 161 -3.30 10.24 -15.27
N TRP A 162 -4.25 10.29 -16.21
CA TRP A 162 -4.94 9.08 -16.66
C TRP A 162 -3.98 8.13 -17.37
N GLN A 163 -3.07 8.62 -18.19
CA GLN A 163 -2.06 7.79 -18.86
C GLN A 163 -1.13 7.10 -17.84
N GLU A 164 -0.67 7.82 -16.83
CA GLU A 164 0.11 7.25 -15.73
C GLU A 164 -0.69 6.23 -14.92
N PHE A 165 -1.98 6.50 -14.66
CA PHE A 165 -2.87 5.54 -13.97
C PHE A 165 -3.06 4.27 -14.81
N TYR A 166 -3.25 4.38 -16.11
CA TYR A 166 -3.37 3.20 -16.99
C TYR A 166 -2.07 2.39 -17.01
N LEU A 167 -0.92 3.05 -17.01
CA LEU A 167 0.37 2.39 -16.90
C LEU A 167 0.52 1.65 -15.57
N ASP A 168 0.15 2.29 -14.44
CA ASP A 168 0.13 1.65 -13.12
C ASP A 168 -0.76 0.39 -13.12
N GLN A 169 -1.93 0.48 -13.74
CA GLN A 169 -2.83 -0.68 -13.86
C GLN A 169 -2.20 -1.81 -14.72
N LYS A 170 -1.55 -1.48 -15.83
CA LYS A 170 -0.83 -2.46 -16.66
C LYS A 170 0.31 -3.13 -15.87
N ILE A 171 1.05 -2.38 -15.05
CA ILE A 171 2.09 -2.91 -14.17
C ILE A 171 1.48 -3.85 -13.12
N ASN A 172 0.36 -3.46 -12.51
CA ASN A 172 -0.36 -4.28 -11.53
C ASN A 172 -0.91 -5.56 -12.16
N ASP A 173 -1.44 -5.51 -13.38
CA ASP A 173 -1.98 -6.66 -14.11
C ASP A 173 -0.87 -7.65 -14.51
N ARG A 174 0.27 -7.14 -14.97
CA ARG A 174 1.45 -7.96 -15.24
C ARG A 174 1.96 -8.63 -13.97
N GLY A 175 1.94 -7.90 -12.87
CA GLY A 175 2.47 -8.33 -11.59
C GLY A 175 3.99 -8.37 -11.55
N ILE A 176 4.53 -8.52 -10.34
CA ILE A 176 5.96 -8.62 -10.05
C ILE A 176 6.31 -10.08 -9.85
N LEU A 177 7.31 -10.57 -10.58
CA LEU A 177 7.80 -11.93 -10.43
C LEU A 177 8.45 -12.10 -9.05
N VAL A 178 8.00 -13.10 -8.32
CA VAL A 178 8.52 -13.48 -7.00
C VAL A 178 9.46 -14.68 -7.18
N ASP A 179 10.68 -14.55 -6.68
CA ASP A 179 11.57 -15.71 -6.56
C ASP A 179 11.08 -16.59 -5.40
N MET A 180 10.29 -17.60 -5.75
CA MET A 180 9.68 -18.52 -4.79
C MET A 180 10.74 -19.36 -4.06
N GLN A 181 11.86 -19.68 -4.72
CA GLN A 181 12.93 -20.45 -4.08
C GLN A 181 13.65 -19.62 -3.01
N LEU A 182 13.91 -18.33 -3.32
CA LEU A 182 14.48 -17.40 -2.33
C LEU A 182 13.54 -17.22 -1.15
N ALA A 183 12.24 -17.02 -1.43
CA ALA A 183 11.23 -16.87 -0.38
C ALA A 183 11.17 -18.10 0.54
N ASP A 184 11.14 -19.30 -0.03
CA ASP A 184 11.14 -20.56 0.73
C ASP A 184 12.39 -20.73 1.58
N LYS A 185 13.57 -20.49 1.00
CA LYS A 185 14.84 -20.57 1.73
C LYS A 185 14.88 -19.56 2.90
N ALA A 186 14.41 -18.33 2.68
CA ALA A 186 14.38 -17.31 3.72
C ALA A 186 13.43 -17.69 4.87
N ILE A 187 12.24 -18.25 4.55
CA ILE A 187 11.26 -18.72 5.55
C ILE A 187 11.83 -19.88 6.36
N ASN A 188 12.43 -20.88 5.69
CA ASN A 188 12.99 -22.04 6.35
C ASN A 188 14.17 -21.66 7.26
N LEU A 189 15.07 -20.79 6.78
CA LEU A 189 16.20 -20.31 7.58
C LEU A 189 15.74 -19.55 8.83
N ASP A 190 14.71 -18.70 8.69
CA ASP A 190 14.13 -17.98 9.82
C ASP A 190 13.48 -18.94 10.83
N ALA A 191 12.76 -19.96 10.35
CA ALA A 191 12.14 -20.97 11.20
C ALA A 191 13.19 -21.76 12.01
N GLU A 192 14.28 -22.18 11.36
CA GLU A 192 15.39 -22.86 12.02
C GLU A 192 16.09 -21.95 13.05
N ALA A 193 16.37 -20.71 12.68
CA ALA A 193 16.99 -19.73 13.57
C ALA A 193 16.10 -19.46 14.80
N LYS A 194 14.80 -19.25 14.60
CA LYS A 194 13.82 -19.07 15.69
C LYS A 194 13.73 -20.29 16.59
N SER A 195 13.72 -21.49 16.03
CA SER A 195 13.69 -22.72 16.82
C SER A 195 14.92 -22.82 17.73
N LYS A 196 16.12 -22.58 17.18
CA LYS A 196 17.39 -22.61 17.94
C LYS A 196 17.41 -21.53 19.04
N LEU A 197 17.01 -20.30 18.70
CA LEU A 197 16.97 -19.20 19.69
C LEU A 197 15.95 -19.47 20.81
N THR A 198 14.77 -20.00 20.46
CA THR A 198 13.72 -20.35 21.43
C THR A 198 14.20 -21.45 22.38
N ALA A 199 14.81 -22.51 21.85
CA ALA A 199 15.37 -23.60 22.66
C ALA A 199 16.47 -23.09 23.62
N GLU A 200 17.36 -22.22 23.15
CA GLU A 200 18.42 -21.65 23.99
C GLU A 200 17.84 -20.71 25.06
N MET A 201 16.84 -19.90 24.72
CA MET A 201 16.13 -19.09 25.71
C MET A 201 15.43 -19.95 26.76
N GLN A 202 14.78 -21.05 26.37
CA GLN A 202 14.18 -22.01 27.30
C GLN A 202 15.24 -22.60 28.25
N ARG A 203 16.39 -23.00 27.72
CA ARG A 203 17.50 -23.53 28.49
C ARG A 203 18.04 -22.54 29.53
N LEU A 204 18.18 -21.26 29.15
CA LEU A 204 18.72 -20.22 30.00
C LEU A 204 17.72 -19.73 31.07
N THR A 205 16.45 -19.67 30.72
CA THR A 205 15.42 -19.07 31.57
C THR A 205 14.60 -20.09 32.37
N GLY A 206 14.53 -21.33 31.90
CA GLY A 206 13.63 -22.35 32.44
C GLY A 206 12.13 -22.08 32.14
N VAL A 207 11.84 -21.08 31.31
CA VAL A 207 10.47 -20.66 30.97
C VAL A 207 9.93 -21.56 29.86
N GLU A 208 8.69 -22.03 29.99
CA GLU A 208 8.06 -22.91 29.02
C GLU A 208 7.90 -22.24 27.64
N ASN A 209 7.44 -21.00 27.63
CA ASN A 209 7.28 -20.22 26.40
C ASN A 209 8.02 -18.87 26.49
N PRO A 210 9.29 -18.78 26.06
CA PRO A 210 10.07 -17.55 26.10
C PRO A 210 9.57 -16.47 25.14
N ASN A 211 8.63 -16.80 24.23
CA ASN A 211 7.93 -15.81 23.41
C ASN A 211 6.77 -15.13 24.15
N SER A 212 6.30 -15.68 25.27
CA SER A 212 5.30 -15.06 26.13
C SER A 212 5.91 -13.85 26.85
N VAL A 213 5.35 -12.67 26.56
CA VAL A 213 5.78 -11.42 27.23
C VAL A 213 5.63 -11.54 28.74
N TYR A 214 4.51 -12.10 29.21
CA TYR A 214 4.24 -12.26 30.63
C TYR A 214 5.28 -13.17 31.33
N GLN A 215 5.55 -14.35 30.78
CA GLN A 215 6.51 -15.29 31.38
C GLN A 215 7.93 -14.74 31.39
N LEU A 216 8.33 -14.00 30.34
CA LEU A 216 9.65 -13.43 30.24
C LEU A 216 9.82 -12.21 31.19
N LEU A 217 8.79 -11.39 31.38
CA LEU A 217 8.80 -10.29 32.35
C LEU A 217 8.90 -10.82 33.79
N ASP A 218 8.15 -11.87 34.14
CA ASP A 218 8.23 -12.53 35.46
C ASP A 218 9.63 -13.10 35.72
N TRP A 219 10.24 -13.72 34.70
CA TRP A 219 11.62 -14.19 34.80
C TRP A 219 12.62 -13.04 35.01
N LEU A 220 12.50 -11.94 34.25
CA LEU A 220 13.35 -10.75 34.36
C LEU A 220 13.24 -10.12 35.75
N GLU A 221 12.04 -10.03 36.32
CA GLU A 221 11.83 -9.51 37.67
C GLU A 221 12.53 -10.38 38.73
N LYS A 222 12.47 -11.71 38.59
CA LYS A 222 13.21 -12.64 39.43
C LYS A 222 14.73 -12.51 39.30
N GLN A 223 15.23 -12.01 38.18
CA GLN A 223 16.66 -11.67 37.99
C GLN A 223 17.01 -10.24 38.46
N GLY A 224 16.06 -9.50 39.03
CA GLY A 224 16.28 -8.15 39.54
C GLY A 224 16.10 -7.03 38.48
N TYR A 225 15.55 -7.34 37.29
CA TYR A 225 15.29 -6.35 36.23
C TYR A 225 13.80 -6.12 36.06
N LYS A 226 13.34 -4.89 36.37
CA LYS A 226 11.94 -4.50 36.18
C LYS A 226 11.72 -3.82 34.86
N SER A 227 10.67 -4.23 34.14
CA SER A 227 10.20 -3.59 32.93
C SER A 227 8.70 -3.84 32.76
N ASP A 228 7.98 -2.84 32.27
CA ASP A 228 6.54 -2.94 31.99
C ASP A 228 6.26 -3.50 30.57
N SER A 229 7.28 -3.57 29.73
CA SER A 229 7.13 -4.08 28.37
C SER A 229 8.45 -4.64 27.82
N LEU A 230 8.33 -5.52 26.79
CA LEU A 230 9.43 -6.04 26.01
C LEU A 230 9.48 -5.41 24.61
N GLY A 231 9.05 -4.14 24.49
CA GLY A 231 9.20 -3.35 23.28
C GLY A 231 10.67 -3.12 22.93
N LYS A 232 10.97 -2.93 21.64
CA LYS A 232 12.35 -2.81 21.14
C LYS A 232 13.18 -1.78 21.93
N ALA A 233 12.62 -0.60 22.21
CA ALA A 233 13.32 0.47 22.92
C ALA A 233 13.66 0.07 24.35
N GLN A 234 12.68 -0.48 25.11
CA GLN A 234 12.90 -0.93 26.49
C GLN A 234 13.92 -2.05 26.56
N VAL A 235 13.84 -3.04 25.67
CA VAL A 235 14.83 -4.13 25.64
C VAL A 235 16.23 -3.60 25.34
N GLN A 236 16.38 -2.65 24.42
CA GLN A 236 17.67 -2.02 24.12
C GLN A 236 18.25 -1.25 25.32
N GLU A 237 17.42 -0.58 26.12
CA GLU A 237 17.88 0.08 27.37
C GLU A 237 18.30 -0.93 28.43
N LEU A 238 17.52 -2.00 28.64
CA LEU A 238 17.88 -3.05 29.58
C LEU A 238 19.20 -3.74 29.23
N ILE A 239 19.46 -3.99 27.96
CA ILE A 239 20.72 -4.62 27.50
C ILE A 239 21.95 -3.82 27.93
N LYS A 240 21.86 -2.47 27.98
CA LYS A 240 23.01 -1.62 28.37
C LYS A 240 23.52 -1.89 29.80
N THR A 241 22.63 -2.31 30.68
CA THR A 241 22.94 -2.53 32.12
C THR A 241 22.86 -4.00 32.51
N ALA A 242 22.29 -4.84 31.68
CA ALA A 242 22.09 -6.25 31.97
C ALA A 242 23.39 -7.04 31.96
N LYS A 243 23.50 -7.97 32.92
CA LYS A 243 24.57 -8.95 33.06
C LYS A 243 24.10 -10.30 32.48
N GLU A 244 25.04 -11.21 32.23
CA GLU A 244 24.70 -12.57 31.85
C GLU A 244 23.99 -13.30 33.01
N PRO A 245 22.98 -14.15 32.74
CA PRO A 245 22.49 -14.55 31.41
C PRO A 245 21.40 -13.62 30.79
N VAL A 246 20.96 -12.60 31.53
CA VAL A 246 19.87 -11.69 31.15
C VAL A 246 20.18 -10.97 29.84
N LYS A 247 21.41 -10.51 29.65
CA LYS A 247 21.84 -9.82 28.43
C LYS A 247 21.63 -10.70 27.20
N SER A 248 22.13 -11.93 27.22
CA SER A 248 21.96 -12.89 26.13
C SER A 248 20.49 -13.19 25.82
N VAL A 249 19.65 -13.34 26.83
CA VAL A 249 18.20 -13.56 26.67
C VAL A 249 17.52 -12.37 26.01
N LEU A 250 17.86 -11.14 26.41
CA LEU A 250 17.30 -9.92 25.80
C LEU A 250 17.76 -9.73 24.35
N GLU A 251 19.02 -10.04 24.03
CA GLU A 251 19.54 -10.02 22.64
C GLU A 251 18.82 -11.04 21.76
N MET A 252 18.62 -12.27 22.25
CA MET A 252 17.84 -13.29 21.53
C MET A 252 16.37 -12.84 21.36
N ARG A 253 15.76 -12.18 22.36
CA ARG A 253 14.41 -11.62 22.24
C ARG A 253 14.31 -10.58 21.13
N LEU A 254 15.29 -9.69 20.98
CA LEU A 254 15.34 -8.73 19.87
C LEU A 254 15.43 -9.44 18.51
N GLN A 255 16.20 -10.51 18.42
CA GLN A 255 16.30 -11.28 17.17
C GLN A 255 14.98 -11.97 16.84
N LEU A 256 14.33 -12.61 17.81
CA LEU A 256 13.02 -13.27 17.64
C LEU A 256 11.91 -12.28 17.27
N SER A 257 12.00 -11.02 17.71
CA SER A 257 11.02 -9.99 17.42
C SER A 257 11.08 -9.44 15.99
N LYS A 258 12.12 -9.78 15.20
CA LYS A 258 12.25 -9.32 13.81
C LYS A 258 11.13 -9.88 12.95
N SER A 259 10.39 -8.99 12.31
CA SER A 259 9.22 -9.35 11.48
C SER A 259 9.50 -9.30 9.97
N SER A 260 10.73 -8.95 9.55
CA SER A 260 11.08 -8.76 8.13
C SER A 260 10.82 -10.01 7.28
N VAL A 261 11.03 -11.22 7.84
CA VAL A 261 10.80 -12.47 7.12
C VAL A 261 9.30 -12.75 6.86
N LYS A 262 8.38 -12.17 7.64
CA LYS A 262 6.94 -12.25 7.36
C LYS A 262 6.58 -11.72 5.98
N LYS A 263 7.40 -10.83 5.41
CA LYS A 263 7.21 -10.31 4.05
C LYS A 263 7.36 -11.40 2.99
N TYR A 264 8.28 -12.34 3.17
CA TYR A 264 8.45 -13.48 2.25
C TYR A 264 7.23 -14.41 2.28
N GLN A 265 6.64 -14.65 3.46
CA GLN A 265 5.39 -15.39 3.55
C GLN A 265 4.23 -14.64 2.87
N ALA A 266 4.16 -13.33 3.05
CA ALA A 266 3.16 -12.49 2.36
C ALA A 266 3.36 -12.55 0.83
N MET A 267 4.60 -12.47 0.34
CA MET A 267 4.92 -12.62 -1.09
C MET A 267 4.43 -13.97 -1.64
N LYS A 268 4.71 -15.08 -0.93
CA LYS A 268 4.21 -16.41 -1.32
C LYS A 268 2.69 -16.47 -1.38
N ASN A 269 2.02 -15.92 -0.37
CA ASN A 269 0.57 -15.97 -0.29
C ASN A 269 -0.10 -15.09 -1.36
N THR A 270 0.60 -14.07 -1.86
CA THR A 270 0.09 -13.14 -2.86
C THR A 270 0.42 -13.59 -4.28
N ALA A 271 1.46 -14.41 -4.45
CA ALA A 271 1.87 -14.91 -5.76
C ALA A 271 0.80 -15.81 -6.37
N CYS A 272 0.44 -15.54 -7.61
CA CYS A 272 -0.45 -16.35 -8.42
C CYS A 272 0.27 -17.61 -8.96
N SER A 273 -0.43 -18.44 -9.73
CA SER A 273 0.11 -19.69 -10.29
C SER A 273 1.33 -19.51 -11.20
N ASP A 274 1.53 -18.33 -11.76
CA ASP A 274 2.68 -17.91 -12.56
C ASP A 274 3.81 -17.27 -11.74
N ASN A 275 3.78 -17.40 -10.43
CA ASN A 275 4.70 -16.80 -9.46
C ASN A 275 4.75 -15.26 -9.48
N ARG A 276 3.74 -14.59 -10.01
CA ARG A 276 3.65 -13.13 -10.00
C ARG A 276 2.68 -12.64 -8.94
N ALA A 277 3.12 -11.67 -8.15
CA ALA A 277 2.28 -10.94 -7.21
C ALA A 277 1.66 -9.74 -7.93
N ARG A 278 0.33 -9.67 -7.95
CA ARG A 278 -0.46 -8.65 -8.64
C ARG A 278 -1.10 -7.67 -7.66
N GLY A 279 -1.46 -6.48 -8.15
CA GLY A 279 -2.12 -5.47 -7.32
C GLY A 279 -1.24 -4.89 -6.20
N MET A 280 0.07 -4.89 -6.40
CA MET A 280 1.05 -4.46 -5.38
C MET A 280 1.18 -2.95 -5.26
N PHE A 281 0.77 -2.21 -6.29
CA PHE A 281 0.91 -0.76 -6.35
C PHE A 281 -0.45 -0.08 -6.21
N SER A 282 -0.46 1.05 -5.54
CA SER A 282 -1.63 1.93 -5.40
C SER A 282 -1.28 3.31 -5.90
N PHE A 283 -1.77 3.64 -7.09
CA PHE A 283 -1.56 4.95 -7.71
C PHE A 283 -2.03 6.08 -6.80
N TYR A 284 -1.20 7.10 -6.61
CA TYR A 284 -1.43 8.18 -5.63
C TYR A 284 -1.82 7.68 -4.23
N GLY A 285 -1.33 6.50 -3.83
CA GLY A 285 -1.73 5.81 -2.59
C GLY A 285 -1.22 6.45 -1.31
N ALA A 286 -0.19 7.29 -1.38
CA ALA A 286 0.29 8.07 -0.26
C ALA A 286 -0.62 9.29 -0.10
N SER A 287 -1.70 9.15 0.67
CA SER A 287 -2.60 10.24 0.99
C SER A 287 -1.83 11.43 1.58
N ARG A 288 -2.07 12.63 1.06
CA ARG A 288 -1.53 13.94 1.46
C ARG A 288 -0.11 14.29 1.00
N THR A 289 0.67 13.36 0.53
CA THR A 289 1.97 13.68 -0.03
C THR A 289 2.07 12.99 -1.38
N GLY A 290 1.78 13.71 -2.47
CA GLY A 290 2.46 13.40 -3.71
C GLY A 290 3.95 13.39 -3.32
N ARG A 291 4.53 12.21 -3.09
CA ARG A 291 5.92 12.12 -2.66
C ARG A 291 6.79 12.83 -3.68
N PHE A 292 7.61 13.76 -3.17
CA PHE A 292 8.65 14.47 -3.88
C PHE A 292 8.18 15.63 -4.78
N CYS A 293 7.68 16.71 -4.17
CA CYS A 293 7.75 18.02 -4.82
C CYS A 293 8.90 18.80 -4.19
N ILE A 294 10.09 18.60 -4.72
CA ILE A 294 11.19 19.56 -4.56
C ILE A 294 10.95 20.62 -5.64
N ALA A 295 11.03 21.90 -5.27
CA ALA A 295 10.79 22.99 -6.20
C ALA A 295 11.90 23.04 -7.29
N GLU A 296 11.52 23.45 -8.49
CA GLU A 296 12.47 23.74 -9.57
C GLU A 296 13.56 24.71 -9.06
N GLY A 297 14.80 24.50 -9.47
CA GLY A 297 15.96 25.26 -9.02
C GLY A 297 16.54 24.83 -7.67
N THR A 298 15.91 23.89 -6.95
CA THR A 298 16.49 23.35 -5.72
C THR A 298 17.78 22.59 -6.05
N LEU A 299 18.87 22.99 -5.39
CA LEU A 299 20.17 22.36 -5.56
C LEU A 299 20.21 21.02 -4.80
N VAL A 300 20.63 19.98 -5.49
CA VAL A 300 20.88 18.65 -4.92
C VAL A 300 22.33 18.27 -5.15
N LEU A 301 22.96 17.67 -4.16
CA LEU A 301 24.34 17.23 -4.27
C LEU A 301 24.38 15.95 -5.12
N ILE A 302 25.16 16.01 -6.22
CA ILE A 302 25.31 14.89 -7.15
C ILE A 302 26.78 14.49 -7.28
N LYS A 303 26.97 13.25 -7.75
CA LYS A 303 28.26 12.74 -8.23
C LYS A 303 28.07 12.28 -9.66
N ASP A 304 28.77 12.93 -10.60
CA ASP A 304 28.65 12.61 -12.02
C ASP A 304 29.42 11.32 -12.41
N GLU A 305 29.29 10.89 -13.68
CA GLU A 305 29.95 9.70 -14.21
C GLU A 305 31.48 9.76 -14.12
N THR A 306 32.07 10.94 -14.05
CA THR A 306 33.52 11.15 -13.93
C THR A 306 33.99 11.15 -12.47
N GLY A 307 33.05 11.10 -11.53
CA GLY A 307 33.30 11.09 -10.09
C GLY A 307 33.37 12.46 -9.43
N ASN A 308 33.09 13.55 -10.17
CA ASN A 308 33.03 14.90 -9.58
C ASN A 308 31.78 15.09 -8.74
N ILE A 309 31.94 15.75 -7.59
CA ILE A 309 30.85 16.02 -6.65
C ILE A 309 30.57 17.52 -6.68
N TYR A 310 29.34 17.91 -6.97
CA TYR A 310 28.87 19.28 -6.99
C TYR A 310 27.35 19.38 -6.84
N GLU A 311 26.88 20.60 -6.52
CA GLU A 311 25.44 20.86 -6.45
C GLU A 311 24.87 21.15 -7.84
N LYS A 312 23.75 20.57 -8.17
CA LYS A 312 23.07 20.68 -9.46
C LYS A 312 21.58 20.93 -9.23
N PRO A 313 20.93 21.85 -9.99
CA PRO A 313 19.48 22.01 -9.92
C PRO A 313 18.77 20.70 -10.21
N ILE A 314 17.73 20.37 -9.43
CA ILE A 314 17.08 19.05 -9.48
C ILE A 314 16.56 18.70 -10.87
N GLU A 315 16.00 19.67 -11.59
CA GLU A 315 15.51 19.50 -12.96
C GLU A 315 16.60 19.19 -13.99
N SER A 316 17.86 19.43 -13.63
CA SER A 316 19.03 19.18 -14.48
C SER A 316 19.76 17.88 -14.15
N VAL A 317 19.31 17.14 -13.13
CA VAL A 317 19.92 15.85 -12.72
C VAL A 317 19.69 14.80 -13.78
N LEU A 318 20.75 14.12 -14.20
CA LEU A 318 20.73 13.08 -15.24
C LEU A 318 20.62 11.71 -14.62
N LEU A 319 20.06 10.74 -15.33
CA LEU A 319 19.95 9.34 -14.88
C LEU A 319 21.30 8.70 -14.52
N THR A 320 22.38 9.25 -15.06
CA THR A 320 23.75 8.80 -14.82
C THR A 320 24.38 9.42 -13.57
N ASP A 321 23.79 10.49 -13.04
CA ASP A 321 24.24 11.09 -11.79
C ASP A 321 23.86 10.20 -10.60
N LEU A 322 24.70 10.14 -9.58
CA LEU A 322 24.33 9.61 -8.27
C LEU A 322 23.90 10.78 -7.38
N VAL A 323 22.82 10.64 -6.66
CA VAL A 323 22.33 11.66 -5.72
C VAL A 323 22.72 11.27 -4.29
N PHE A 324 23.14 12.25 -3.50
CA PHE A 324 23.46 12.02 -2.09
C PHE A 324 22.19 12.09 -1.24
N ASP A 325 21.85 11.01 -0.53
CA ASP A 325 20.64 10.90 0.30
C ASP A 325 20.82 11.39 1.75
N GLY A 326 22.00 11.89 2.05
CA GLY A 326 22.42 12.34 3.39
C GLY A 326 23.32 11.32 4.10
N GLU A 327 23.47 10.10 3.58
CA GLU A 327 24.34 9.05 4.12
C GLU A 327 25.22 8.39 3.05
N ILE A 328 24.65 8.08 1.90
CA ILE A 328 25.34 7.37 0.79
C ILE A 328 24.96 7.96 -0.57
N TRP A 329 25.72 7.61 -1.59
CA TRP A 329 25.42 7.92 -2.99
C TRP A 329 24.46 6.88 -3.54
N VAL A 330 23.28 7.32 -4.02
CA VAL A 330 22.23 6.44 -4.53
C VAL A 330 21.93 6.69 -6.00
N GLN A 331 21.56 5.63 -6.70
CA GLN A 331 20.94 5.74 -8.02
C GLN A 331 19.49 6.20 -7.89
N HIS A 332 18.99 6.86 -8.92
CA HIS A 332 17.60 7.31 -8.99
C HIS A 332 16.99 7.01 -10.37
N GLU A 333 15.67 7.09 -10.48
CA GLU A 333 14.93 6.77 -11.69
C GLU A 333 14.63 8.00 -12.57
N GLY A 334 15.26 9.13 -12.29
CA GLY A 334 15.09 10.37 -13.01
C GLY A 334 14.27 11.41 -12.24
N VAL A 335 14.10 12.56 -12.87
CA VAL A 335 13.34 13.70 -12.34
C VAL A 335 12.07 13.86 -13.17
N VAL A 336 10.92 13.95 -12.50
CA VAL A 336 9.60 14.08 -13.14
C VAL A 336 8.97 15.40 -12.72
N PHE A 337 8.51 16.18 -13.69
CA PHE A 337 7.74 17.39 -13.41
C PHE A 337 6.35 17.03 -12.88
N SER A 338 6.04 17.44 -11.65
CA SER A 338 4.79 17.10 -10.93
C SER A 338 3.75 18.24 -10.93
N GLY A 339 3.93 19.28 -11.76
CA GLY A 339 3.04 20.43 -11.85
C GLY A 339 3.42 21.59 -10.92
N GLU A 340 2.60 22.64 -10.90
CA GLU A 340 2.79 23.85 -10.08
C GLU A 340 2.10 23.67 -8.73
N LYS A 341 2.83 23.95 -7.63
CA LYS A 341 2.31 23.90 -6.26
C LYS A 341 2.82 25.06 -5.44
N THR A 342 2.08 25.47 -4.43
CA THR A 342 2.56 26.43 -3.45
C THR A 342 3.69 25.82 -2.64
N VAL A 343 4.82 26.50 -2.61
CA VAL A 343 6.01 26.08 -1.85
C VAL A 343 6.35 27.09 -0.77
N ILE A 344 7.04 26.64 0.26
CA ILE A 344 7.64 27.48 1.30
C ILE A 344 9.13 27.23 1.38
N GLU A 345 9.86 28.22 1.85
CA GLU A 345 11.31 28.11 2.07
C GLU A 345 11.61 28.04 3.57
N TRP A 346 12.47 27.12 3.97
CA TRP A 346 13.05 27.05 5.30
C TRP A 346 14.43 26.39 5.27
N ASP A 347 15.41 27.04 5.90
CA ASP A 347 16.81 26.57 6.06
C ASP A 347 17.47 26.07 4.75
N GLY A 348 17.17 26.77 3.63
CA GLY A 348 17.72 26.49 2.30
C GLY A 348 16.96 25.40 1.51
N ILE A 349 15.88 24.86 2.03
CA ILE A 349 14.97 23.96 1.29
C ILE A 349 13.72 24.71 0.85
N ILE A 350 13.39 24.59 -0.42
CA ILE A 350 12.14 25.09 -1.02
C ILE A 350 11.30 23.89 -1.43
N ALA A 351 10.20 23.65 -0.73
CA ALA A 351 9.31 22.52 -1.00
C ALA A 351 7.88 22.83 -0.54
N THR A 352 6.96 21.92 -0.80
CA THR A 352 5.58 22.07 -0.31
C THR A 352 5.53 22.05 1.22
N PRO A 353 4.55 22.74 1.87
CA PRO A 353 4.49 22.86 3.33
C PRO A 353 4.53 21.52 4.07
N GLU A 354 3.93 20.49 3.49
CA GLU A 354 3.85 19.14 4.05
C GLU A 354 5.09 18.28 3.78
N HIS A 355 6.07 18.78 3.03
CA HIS A 355 7.29 18.03 2.72
C HIS A 355 8.01 17.62 4.00
N GLN A 356 8.36 16.33 4.10
CA GLN A 356 8.98 15.76 5.29
C GLN A 356 10.49 16.00 5.28
N VAL A 357 10.98 16.71 6.28
CA VAL A 357 12.39 17.06 6.45
C VAL A 357 12.94 16.46 7.73
N PHE A 358 14.21 16.09 7.72
CA PHE A 358 14.91 15.66 8.92
C PHE A 358 15.33 16.84 9.79
N ILE A 359 15.08 16.77 11.08
CA ILE A 359 15.58 17.71 12.09
C ILE A 359 16.71 17.11 12.95
N ASN A 360 16.91 15.83 12.85
CA ASN A 360 18.06 15.05 13.34
C ASN A 360 18.11 13.71 12.61
N GLU A 361 19.09 12.86 12.91
CA GLU A 361 19.33 11.56 12.25
C GLU A 361 18.10 10.62 12.24
N HIS A 362 17.12 10.81 13.12
CA HIS A 362 16.01 9.87 13.32
C HIS A 362 14.61 10.49 13.28
N THR A 363 14.52 11.82 13.27
CA THR A 363 13.22 12.51 13.42
C THR A 363 12.90 13.32 12.18
N LYS A 364 11.71 13.10 11.61
CA LYS A 364 11.13 13.88 10.52
C LYS A 364 9.92 14.65 11.00
N ILE A 365 9.81 15.89 10.50
CA ILE A 365 8.60 16.72 10.65
C ILE A 365 8.31 17.38 9.28
N SER A 366 7.13 17.99 9.12
CA SER A 366 6.85 18.75 7.90
C SER A 366 7.70 20.04 7.83
N LEU A 367 7.95 20.51 6.60
CA LEU A 367 8.72 21.74 6.39
C LEU A 367 8.00 22.95 7.03
N SER A 368 6.67 22.96 7.04
CA SER A 368 5.88 24.00 7.72
C SER A 368 6.09 23.96 9.23
N GLU A 369 6.06 22.80 9.87
CA GLU A 369 6.32 22.64 11.30
C GLU A 369 7.74 23.07 11.66
N ALA A 370 8.74 22.63 10.87
CA ALA A 370 10.13 23.04 11.07
C ALA A 370 10.29 24.58 11.00
N LYS A 371 9.62 25.22 10.04
CA LYS A 371 9.60 26.66 9.87
C LYS A 371 8.91 27.39 11.01
N GLU A 372 7.71 26.95 11.41
CA GLU A 372 6.94 27.54 12.52
C GLU A 372 7.68 27.44 13.85
N MET A 373 8.27 26.28 14.11
CA MET A 373 9.04 26.00 15.32
C MET A 373 10.48 26.55 15.25
N LYS A 374 10.90 27.08 14.11
CA LYS A 374 12.26 27.59 13.83
C LYS A 374 13.36 26.55 14.13
N ILE A 375 13.06 25.28 13.83
CA ILE A 375 14.00 24.18 14.00
C ILE A 375 14.90 24.09 12.76
N PRO A 376 16.24 24.11 12.88
CA PRO A 376 17.13 23.92 11.75
C PRO A 376 17.03 22.52 11.19
N LEU A 377 17.22 22.38 9.89
CA LEU A 377 17.17 21.10 9.20
C LEU A 377 18.50 20.34 9.38
N TRP A 378 18.38 19.02 9.54
CA TRP A 378 19.57 18.17 9.59
C TRP A 378 20.13 17.96 8.19
N LYS A 379 21.42 18.32 8.00
CA LYS A 379 22.08 18.34 6.69
C LYS A 379 22.90 17.07 6.38
N GLY A 380 22.65 16.00 7.12
CA GLY A 380 23.39 14.75 6.95
C GLY A 380 24.74 14.74 7.68
N LYS A 381 25.51 13.67 7.47
CA LYS A 381 26.88 13.58 7.97
C LYS A 381 27.78 14.41 7.04
N ASN A 382 28.69 15.18 7.60
CA ASN A 382 29.69 15.92 6.82
C ASN A 382 30.47 14.92 5.93
N ILE A 383 30.52 15.19 4.63
CA ILE A 383 31.28 14.42 3.64
C ILE A 383 32.74 14.84 3.74
#